data_988bdb96a0d795704f43c09bf06ba4aa
#
_entry.id   988bdb96a0d795704f43c09bf06ba4aa
#
_cell.length_a   1.000
_cell.length_b   1.000
_cell.length_c   1.000
_cell.angle_alpha   90.00
_cell.angle_beta   90.00
_cell.angle_gamma   90.00
#
_symmetry.space_group_name_H-M   'P 1'
#
loop_
_entity.id
_entity.type
_entity.pdbx_description
1 polymer ?
#
loop_
_entity_poly.entity_id
_entity_poly.type
_entity_poly.pdbx_seq_one_letter_code
_entity_poly.pdbx_strand_id
1 'polypeptide(L)' 'MAASYKKLFKLLIDREMKSKELAALAKVSPATLAKMKKDGVSVNSDVLIKICTALGCTLDDIVVIVDDEK' A
#
# COMPACT_ATOMS: atom_id res chain seq x y z
N MET A 1 -10.20 3.22 14.54
CA MET A 1 -9.29 3.83 13.56
C MET A 1 -8.56 2.73 12.83
N ALA A 2 -8.57 2.79 11.52
CA ALA A 2 -7.95 1.76 10.69
C ALA A 2 -7.28 2.40 9.48
N ALA A 3 -6.32 1.70 8.92
CA ALA A 3 -5.63 2.15 7.71
C ALA A 3 -6.19 1.41 6.51
N SER A 4 -6.45 2.13 5.45
CA SER A 4 -6.91 1.55 4.20
C SER A 4 -5.87 1.82 3.13
N TYR A 5 -5.57 0.80 2.34
CA TYR A 5 -4.58 0.91 1.27
C TYR A 5 -5.21 0.86 -0.11
N LYS A 6 -6.49 1.18 -0.18
CA LYS A 6 -7.20 1.17 -1.45
C LYS A 6 -6.59 2.15 -2.44
N LYS A 7 -6.11 3.28 -1.95
CA LYS A 7 -5.45 4.26 -2.81
C LYS A 7 -4.22 3.67 -3.48
N LEU A 8 -3.47 2.84 -2.75
CA LEU A 8 -2.29 2.20 -3.32
C LEU A 8 -2.68 1.35 -4.52
N PHE A 9 -3.71 0.54 -4.38
CA PHE A 9 -4.09 -0.36 -5.46
C PHE A 9 -4.73 0.39 -6.63
N LYS A 10 -5.42 1.49 -6.35
CA LYS A 10 -5.89 2.37 -7.40
C LYS A 10 -4.72 2.97 -8.18
N LEU A 11 -3.70 3.41 -7.45
CA LEU A 11 -2.52 3.98 -8.06
C LEU A 11 -1.82 2.95 -8.95
N LEU A 12 -1.75 1.69 -8.51
CA LEU A 12 -1.17 0.64 -9.32
C LEU A 12 -1.95 0.44 -10.62
N ILE A 13 -3.27 0.49 -10.54
CA ILE A 13 -4.12 0.37 -11.72
C ILE A 13 -3.84 1.53 -12.67
N ASP A 14 -3.75 2.75 -12.16
CA ASP A 14 -3.47 3.93 -12.96
C ASP A 14 -2.11 3.82 -13.66
N ARG A 15 -1.16 3.16 -13.02
CA ARG A 15 0.17 2.99 -13.59
C ARG A 15 0.30 1.70 -14.39
N GLU A 16 -0.80 0.95 -14.51
CA GLU A 16 -0.83 -0.33 -15.20
C GLU A 16 0.24 -1.28 -14.64
N MET A 17 0.37 -1.27 -13.31
CA MET A 17 1.35 -2.07 -12.60
C MET A 17 0.63 -3.12 -11.77
N LYS A 18 1.18 -4.32 -11.76
CA LYS A 18 0.62 -5.42 -10.96
C LYS A 18 1.27 -5.44 -9.58
N SER A 19 0.56 -6.03 -8.62
CA SER A 19 1.09 -6.17 -7.27
C SER A 19 2.44 -6.90 -7.26
N LYS A 20 2.58 -7.91 -8.11
CA LYS A 20 3.85 -8.65 -8.20
C LYS A 20 5.00 -7.75 -8.63
N GLU A 21 4.71 -6.84 -9.56
CA GLU A 21 5.72 -5.90 -10.02
C GLU A 21 6.12 -4.95 -8.92
N LEU A 22 5.14 -4.47 -8.16
CA LEU A 22 5.42 -3.60 -7.03
C LEU A 22 6.24 -4.34 -5.97
N ALA A 23 5.89 -5.58 -5.69
CA ALA A 23 6.62 -6.38 -4.72
C ALA A 23 8.08 -6.50 -5.09
N ALA A 24 8.36 -6.77 -6.35
CA ALA A 24 9.74 -6.89 -6.83
C ALA A 24 10.44 -5.54 -6.78
N LEU A 25 9.77 -4.49 -7.20
CA LEU A 25 10.36 -3.15 -7.27
C LEU A 25 10.66 -2.59 -5.89
N ALA A 26 9.73 -2.77 -4.97
CA ALA A 26 9.87 -2.25 -3.61
C ALA A 26 10.59 -3.23 -2.68
N LYS A 27 10.88 -4.43 -3.18
CA LYS A 27 11.51 -5.48 -2.39
C LYS A 27 10.67 -5.84 -1.17
N VAL A 28 9.39 -5.94 -1.39
CA VAL A 28 8.40 -6.28 -0.37
C VAL A 28 7.82 -7.65 -0.69
N SER A 29 7.54 -8.43 0.35
CA SER A 29 6.96 -9.75 0.15
C SER A 29 5.58 -9.65 -0.50
N PRO A 30 5.28 -10.49 -1.50
CA PRO A 30 3.93 -10.51 -2.07
C PRO A 30 2.86 -10.80 -1.03
N ALA A 31 3.19 -11.58 0.00
CA ALA A 31 2.26 -11.88 1.09
C ALA A 31 1.88 -10.59 1.83
N THR A 32 2.84 -9.68 2.00
CA THR A 32 2.57 -8.40 2.64
C THR A 32 1.56 -7.58 1.84
N LEU A 33 1.74 -7.55 0.52
CA LEU A 33 0.81 -6.83 -0.35
C LEU A 33 -0.58 -7.47 -0.33
N ALA A 34 -0.62 -8.79 -0.26
CA ALA A 34 -1.91 -9.48 -0.15
C ALA A 34 -2.64 -9.09 1.12
N LYS A 35 -1.90 -8.94 2.23
CA LYS A 35 -2.49 -8.48 3.48
C LYS A 35 -3.01 -7.06 3.36
N MET A 36 -2.28 -6.22 2.64
CA MET A 36 -2.66 -4.81 2.49
C MET A 36 -3.95 -4.63 1.71
N LYS A 37 -4.37 -5.62 0.95
CA LYS A 37 -5.65 -5.55 0.24
C LYS A 37 -6.82 -5.58 1.21
N LYS A 38 -6.61 -6.07 2.41
CA LYS A 38 -7.65 -6.10 3.43
C LYS A 38 -7.56 -4.85 4.29
N ASP A 39 -8.70 -4.27 4.58
CA ASP A 39 -8.76 -3.09 5.44
C ASP A 39 -8.41 -3.47 6.87
N GLY A 40 -7.79 -2.54 7.57
CA GLY A 40 -7.53 -2.70 8.98
C GLY A 40 -6.28 -3.50 9.31
N VAL A 41 -5.50 -3.88 8.31
CA VAL A 41 -4.27 -4.63 8.52
C VAL A 41 -3.12 -3.66 8.79
N SER A 42 -2.33 -3.95 9.82
CA SER A 42 -1.16 -3.15 10.12
C SER A 42 0.04 -3.66 9.32
N VAL A 43 0.80 -2.74 8.79
CA VAL A 43 2.09 -3.06 8.15
C VAL A 43 3.15 -2.14 8.73
N ASN A 44 4.39 -2.58 8.66
CA ASN A 44 5.51 -1.78 9.15
C ASN A 44 5.68 -0.53 8.29
N SER A 45 6.11 0.55 8.94
CA SER A 45 6.38 1.78 8.21
C SER A 45 7.50 1.59 7.20
N ASP A 46 8.46 0.69 7.47
CA ASP A 46 9.52 0.39 6.52
C ASP A 46 8.95 -0.09 5.19
N VAL A 47 7.90 -0.91 5.23
CA VAL A 47 7.23 -1.39 4.03
C VAL A 47 6.62 -0.23 3.28
N LEU A 48 5.96 0.66 3.99
CA LEU A 48 5.33 1.82 3.37
C LEU A 48 6.36 2.73 2.73
N ILE A 49 7.48 2.94 3.40
CA ILE A 49 8.57 3.76 2.87
C ILE A 49 9.13 3.15 1.59
N LYS A 50 9.33 1.84 1.58
CA LYS A 50 9.84 1.15 0.40
C LYS A 50 8.88 1.30 -0.78
N ILE A 51 7.60 1.17 -0.51
CA ILE A 51 6.58 1.30 -1.56
C ILE A 51 6.58 2.74 -2.09
N CYS A 52 6.59 3.72 -1.20
CA CYS A 52 6.60 5.12 -1.62
C CYS A 52 7.84 5.45 -2.43
N THR A 53 9.00 4.95 -2.02
CA THR A 53 10.23 5.18 -2.75
C THR A 53 10.17 4.54 -4.13
N ALA A 54 9.63 3.32 -4.21
CA ALA A 54 9.53 2.61 -5.48
C ALA A 54 8.60 3.31 -6.45
N LEU A 55 7.52 3.88 -5.95
CA LEU A 55 6.52 4.53 -6.78
C LEU A 55 6.77 6.03 -6.96
N GLY A 56 7.68 6.59 -6.16
CA GLY A 56 7.94 8.02 -6.21
C GLY A 56 6.77 8.84 -5.71
N CYS A 57 6.09 8.38 -4.68
CA CYS A 57 4.93 9.06 -4.13
C CYS A 57 5.07 9.22 -2.62
N THR A 58 4.09 9.88 -2.00
CA THR A 58 4.07 10.07 -0.56
C THR A 58 3.14 9.06 0.09
N LEU A 59 3.19 8.99 1.42
CA LEU A 59 2.30 8.11 2.17
C LEU A 59 0.84 8.48 1.95
N ASP A 60 0.55 9.77 1.83
CA ASP A 60 -0.81 10.22 1.60
C ASP A 60 -1.40 9.68 0.31
N ASP A 61 -0.54 9.35 -0.64
CA ASP A 61 -0.98 8.82 -1.93
C ASP A 61 -1.40 7.37 -1.85
N ILE A 62 -0.99 6.65 -0.81
CA ILE A 62 -1.24 5.21 -0.72
C ILE A 62 -2.00 4.80 0.53
N VAL A 63 -2.06 5.64 1.54
CA VAL A 63 -2.70 5.30 2.82
C VAL A 63 -3.83 6.28 3.12
N VAL A 64 -4.96 5.74 3.55
CA VAL A 64 -6.07 6.53 4.05
C VAL A 64 -6.36 6.05 5.45
N ILE A 65 -6.45 6.98 6.38
CA ILE A 65 -6.85 6.64 7.74
C ILE A 65 -8.36 6.71 7.81
N VAL A 66 -8.97 5.59 8.11
CA VAL A 66 -10.41 5.48 8.20
C VAL A 66 -10.80 5.49 9.68
N ASP A 67 -11.65 6.42 10.04
CA ASP A 67 -12.17 6.49 11.39
C ASP A 67 -13.46 5.66 11.43
N ASP A 68 -13.41 4.53 12.06
CA ASP A 68 -14.53 3.61 12.12
C ASP A 68 -15.36 3.81 13.38
N GLU A 69 -15.10 4.85 14.07
CA GLU A 69 -15.87 5.24 15.21
C GLU A 69 -17.25 5.69 14.80
N LYS A 70 -18.14 5.45 15.35
CA LYS A 70 -19.35 5.97 14.87
C LYS A 70 -20.11 6.49 15.66
#